data_022574bf6f145266cd8449b9f1867d92
#
_entry.id   022574bf6f145266cd8449b9f1867d92
#
_cell.length_a   1.000
_cell.length_b   1.000
_cell.length_c   1.000
_cell.angle_alpha   90.00
_cell.angle_beta   90.00
_cell.angle_gamma   90.00
#
_symmetry.space_group_name_H-M   'P 1'
#
loop_
_entity.id
_entity.type
_entity.pdbx_description
1 polymer ?
#
loop_
_entity_poly.entity_id
_entity_poly.type
_entity_poly.pdbx_seq_one_letter_code
_entity_poly.pdbx_strand_id
1 'polypeptide(L)'
;MSIVQSLYNKVVRNEDITKTEALRLYSQPLAELCTAADEIRKLFCEDNFDICTIFSAKSGNCNENCKFCAQSSHSITSVNTYSLLSDDEIVNQAKKNYEDGAPRYSIVTSGKSLSDIEVDQMCNTIERIRKEVGISVCASFGLLSEHQYRKLKDAGVSRVHNNLETSPQYFQNICTTHTFQDKINAIKAARSVGLTVCSGGIMGLGETVEDRIDMALTLRELKIENIPINILNPVPGTPFENNKILSICEVRRIIATYRFMIPRGEIRLSGGRGNMPDRGISCFTSGANAAISGQLLTTSGITLKSDLEVVEKLGYKMTCRQKNKLS
;
A
#
# COMPACT_ATOMS: atom_id res chain seq x y z
N MET A 1 8.89 23.60 25.51
CA MET A 1 8.06 22.89 24.49
C MET A 1 8.96 21.88 23.81
N SER A 2 8.57 20.61 23.73
CA SER A 2 9.34 19.57 23.04
C SER A 2 9.31 19.80 21.51
N ILE A 3 10.22 19.14 20.79
CA ILE A 3 10.23 19.15 19.32
C ILE A 3 8.92 18.55 18.79
N VAL A 4 8.44 17.45 19.37
CA VAL A 4 7.19 16.79 18.99
C VAL A 4 6.03 17.76 19.11
N GLN A 5 5.88 18.43 20.25
CA GLN A 5 4.79 19.40 20.47
C GLN A 5 4.87 20.61 19.55
N SER A 6 6.08 21.10 19.26
CA SER A 6 6.27 22.22 18.32
C SER A 6 5.82 21.84 16.91
N LEU A 7 6.21 20.66 16.44
CA LEU A 7 5.84 20.16 15.10
C LEU A 7 4.36 19.73 15.03
N TYR A 8 3.80 19.20 16.12
CA TYR A 8 2.36 18.96 16.21
C TYR A 8 1.56 20.24 15.96
N ASN A 9 1.91 21.32 16.69
CA ASN A 9 1.24 22.62 16.53
C ASN A 9 1.38 23.19 15.11
N LYS A 10 2.52 22.92 14.44
CA LYS A 10 2.76 23.30 13.04
C LYS A 10 1.80 22.56 12.11
N VAL A 11 1.70 21.22 12.25
CA VAL A 11 0.83 20.36 11.44
C VAL A 11 -0.64 20.73 11.64
N VAL A 12 -1.08 21.00 12.89
CA VAL A 12 -2.47 21.40 13.19
C VAL A 12 -2.84 22.72 12.50
N ARG A 13 -1.88 23.63 12.29
CA ARG A 13 -2.08 24.84 11.48
C ARG A 13 -2.03 24.62 9.97
N ASN A 14 -2.00 23.35 9.51
CA ASN A 14 -1.83 22.94 8.09
C ASN A 14 -0.51 23.43 7.48
N GLU A 15 0.54 23.51 8.28
CA GLU A 15 1.90 23.81 7.81
C GLU A 15 2.70 22.51 7.65
N ASP A 16 3.32 22.35 6.49
CA ASP A 16 4.15 21.18 6.20
C ASP A 16 5.45 21.16 7.03
N ILE A 17 5.82 20.01 7.55
CA ILE A 17 7.15 19.82 8.13
C ILE A 17 8.18 19.60 7.03
N THR A 18 9.37 20.18 7.23
CA THR A 18 10.51 20.05 6.32
C THR A 18 11.25 18.72 6.52
N LYS A 19 12.14 18.37 5.58
CA LYS A 19 13.03 17.19 5.71
C LYS A 19 13.83 17.22 7.03
N THR A 20 14.44 18.35 7.34
CA THR A 20 15.25 18.52 8.56
C THR A 20 14.39 18.35 9.82
N GLU A 21 13.18 18.89 9.83
CA GLU A 21 12.25 18.72 10.94
C GLU A 21 11.81 17.25 11.08
N ALA A 22 11.55 16.56 9.98
CA ALA A 22 11.17 15.14 9.98
C ALA A 22 12.32 14.25 10.51
N LEU A 23 13.57 14.52 10.13
CA LEU A 23 14.74 13.81 10.66
C LEU A 23 14.90 14.03 12.17
N ARG A 24 14.71 15.26 12.65
CA ARG A 24 14.74 15.56 14.10
C ARG A 24 13.58 14.93 14.84
N LEU A 25 12.40 14.89 14.25
CA LEU A 25 11.20 14.23 14.78
C LEU A 25 11.41 12.73 14.93
N TYR A 26 12.02 12.09 13.92
CA TYR A 26 12.26 10.66 13.91
C TYR A 26 13.08 10.17 15.11
N SER A 27 13.98 10.97 15.64
CA SER A 27 14.84 10.64 16.78
C SER A 27 14.19 10.89 18.16
N GLN A 28 12.97 11.41 18.22
CA GLN A 28 12.31 11.74 19.50
C GLN A 28 11.83 10.49 20.25
N PRO A 29 11.50 10.60 21.54
CA PRO A 29 10.94 9.50 22.33
C PRO A 29 9.70 8.88 21.68
N LEU A 30 9.70 7.56 21.49
CA LEU A 30 8.67 6.85 20.73
C LEU A 30 7.26 7.07 21.27
N ALA A 31 7.10 7.05 22.60
CA ALA A 31 5.79 7.22 23.22
C ALA A 31 5.17 8.58 22.89
N GLU A 32 5.95 9.65 23.07
CA GLU A 32 5.52 11.02 22.76
C GLU A 32 5.17 11.18 21.26
N LEU A 33 6.06 10.67 20.39
CA LEU A 33 5.87 10.71 18.93
C LEU A 33 4.59 9.98 18.50
N CYS A 34 4.35 8.76 19.00
CA CYS A 34 3.17 7.97 18.64
C CYS A 34 1.87 8.58 19.17
N THR A 35 1.87 9.13 20.38
CA THR A 35 0.71 9.81 20.95
C THR A 35 0.32 11.01 20.11
N ALA A 36 1.27 11.88 19.79
CA ALA A 36 1.01 13.06 18.96
C ALA A 36 0.58 12.68 17.53
N ALA A 37 1.15 11.62 16.95
CA ALA A 37 0.73 11.13 15.64
C ALA A 37 -0.70 10.59 15.64
N ASP A 38 -1.14 9.92 16.72
CA ASP A 38 -2.52 9.45 16.83
C ASP A 38 -3.51 10.61 17.03
N GLU A 39 -3.11 11.66 17.74
CA GLU A 39 -3.90 12.89 17.84
C GLU A 39 -4.06 13.60 16.47
N ILE A 40 -2.97 13.68 15.68
CA ILE A 40 -3.04 14.18 14.29
C ILE A 40 -4.00 13.32 13.46
N ARG A 41 -3.89 11.99 13.57
CA ARG A 41 -4.80 11.07 12.87
C ARG A 41 -6.26 11.35 13.25
N LYS A 42 -6.58 11.45 14.55
CA LYS A 42 -7.93 11.75 15.03
C LYS A 42 -8.45 13.09 14.49
N LEU A 43 -7.59 14.10 14.47
CA LEU A 43 -7.97 15.44 14.00
C LEU A 43 -8.26 15.47 12.50
N PHE A 44 -7.46 14.80 11.66
CA PHE A 44 -7.54 14.92 10.20
C PHE A 44 -8.24 13.75 9.51
N CYS A 45 -8.33 12.60 10.13
CA CYS A 45 -8.93 11.39 9.57
C CYS A 45 -10.12 10.90 10.41
N GLU A 46 -10.42 11.55 11.53
CA GLU A 46 -11.46 11.14 12.48
C GLU A 46 -11.27 9.68 12.93
N ASP A 47 -12.35 8.93 13.07
CA ASP A 47 -12.31 7.50 13.38
C ASP A 47 -12.39 6.62 12.12
N ASN A 48 -12.16 7.18 10.94
CA ASN A 48 -12.26 6.46 9.69
C ASN A 48 -11.11 5.46 9.52
N PHE A 49 -11.44 4.23 9.15
CA PHE A 49 -10.50 3.17 8.84
C PHE A 49 -10.80 2.54 7.48
N ASP A 50 -9.81 2.46 6.59
CA ASP A 50 -9.97 1.83 5.27
C ASP A 50 -9.33 0.43 5.24
N ILE A 51 -10.10 -0.56 4.79
CA ILE A 51 -9.61 -1.93 4.55
C ILE A 51 -9.72 -2.25 3.07
N CYS A 52 -8.71 -2.91 2.54
CA CYS A 52 -8.82 -3.60 1.26
C CYS A 52 -8.25 -5.02 1.37
N THR A 53 -8.74 -5.90 0.50
CA THR A 53 -8.20 -7.24 0.29
C THR A 53 -7.44 -7.26 -1.03
N ILE A 54 -6.48 -8.18 -1.16
CA ILE A 54 -5.76 -8.38 -2.42
C ILE A 54 -5.94 -9.80 -2.94
N PHE A 55 -5.90 -9.94 -4.25
CA PHE A 55 -5.97 -11.21 -4.95
C PHE A 55 -4.96 -11.26 -6.09
N SER A 56 -4.15 -12.32 -6.13
CA SER A 56 -3.19 -12.53 -7.20
C SER A 56 -3.88 -13.18 -8.39
N ALA A 57 -4.06 -12.43 -9.48
CA ALA A 57 -4.65 -12.94 -10.71
C ALA A 57 -3.61 -13.50 -11.70
N LYS A 58 -2.32 -13.22 -11.49
CA LYS A 58 -1.19 -13.75 -12.26
C LYS A 58 0.02 -13.81 -11.34
N SER A 59 0.78 -14.90 -11.34
CA SER A 59 1.88 -15.10 -10.40
C SER A 59 3.13 -15.70 -11.04
N GLY A 60 4.28 -15.28 -10.51
CA GLY A 60 5.60 -15.77 -10.92
C GLY A 60 6.06 -15.24 -12.28
N ASN A 61 7.17 -15.74 -12.78
CA ASN A 61 7.77 -15.45 -14.10
C ASN A 61 7.93 -13.95 -14.42
N CYS A 62 8.18 -13.12 -13.42
CA CYS A 62 8.42 -11.69 -13.64
C CYS A 62 9.87 -11.45 -14.07
N ASN A 63 10.07 -10.83 -15.23
CA ASN A 63 11.40 -10.52 -15.76
C ASN A 63 12.09 -9.33 -15.07
N GLU A 64 11.41 -8.67 -14.12
CA GLU A 64 12.00 -7.61 -13.33
C GLU A 64 12.88 -8.17 -12.20
N ASN A 65 14.03 -7.53 -11.93
CA ASN A 65 15.00 -7.99 -10.95
C ASN A 65 14.84 -7.35 -9.56
N CYS A 66 13.61 -7.01 -9.17
CA CYS A 66 13.34 -6.46 -7.84
C CYS A 66 13.82 -7.43 -6.75
N LYS A 67 14.87 -7.06 -6.02
CA LYS A 67 15.60 -7.93 -5.07
C LYS A 67 14.76 -8.45 -3.90
N PHE A 68 13.67 -7.78 -3.56
CA PHE A 68 12.74 -8.18 -2.51
C PHE A 68 11.64 -9.13 -2.99
N CYS A 69 11.47 -9.29 -4.31
CA CYS A 69 10.29 -9.90 -4.88
C CYS A 69 10.50 -11.41 -5.13
N ALA A 70 9.69 -12.21 -4.44
CA ALA A 70 9.70 -13.67 -4.63
C ALA A 70 9.18 -14.11 -6.02
N GLN A 71 8.47 -13.24 -6.75
CA GLN A 71 7.92 -13.53 -8.08
C GLN A 71 8.91 -13.22 -9.22
N SER A 72 10.08 -12.64 -8.90
CA SER A 72 11.13 -12.35 -9.87
C SER A 72 11.72 -13.63 -10.43
N SER A 73 11.91 -13.74 -11.76
CA SER A 73 12.65 -14.83 -12.39
C SER A 73 14.16 -14.82 -12.09
N HIS A 74 14.65 -13.73 -11.48
CA HIS A 74 16.02 -13.60 -11.00
C HIS A 74 16.21 -14.12 -9.56
N SER A 75 15.12 -14.56 -8.89
CA SER A 75 15.14 -15.15 -7.55
C SER A 75 14.89 -16.66 -7.61
N ILE A 76 15.48 -17.41 -6.69
CA ILE A 76 15.32 -18.88 -6.61
C ILE A 76 14.30 -19.19 -5.50
N THR A 77 13.04 -18.93 -5.79
CA THR A 77 11.95 -19.10 -4.84
C THR A 77 10.97 -20.19 -5.26
N SER A 78 10.19 -20.72 -4.32
CA SER A 78 9.15 -21.72 -4.56
C SER A 78 7.75 -21.12 -4.75
N VAL A 79 7.65 -19.95 -5.38
CA VAL A 79 6.36 -19.30 -5.65
C VAL A 79 5.57 -20.09 -6.69
N ASN A 80 4.29 -20.34 -6.41
CA ASN A 80 3.37 -20.90 -7.40
C ASN A 80 3.27 -19.98 -8.61
N THR A 81 3.55 -20.53 -9.78
CA THR A 81 3.52 -19.78 -11.04
C THR A 81 2.30 -20.15 -11.86
N TYR A 82 1.55 -19.13 -12.30
CA TYR A 82 0.40 -19.29 -13.20
C TYR A 82 0.22 -18.04 -14.06
N SER A 83 -0.30 -18.25 -15.26
CA SER A 83 -0.70 -17.18 -16.18
C SER A 83 -1.93 -16.43 -15.63
N LEU A 84 -2.38 -15.40 -16.34
CA LEU A 84 -3.59 -14.66 -15.96
C LEU A 84 -4.76 -15.66 -15.84
N LEU A 85 -5.40 -15.63 -14.68
CA LEU A 85 -6.54 -16.48 -14.36
C LEU A 85 -7.76 -16.13 -15.24
N SER A 86 -8.70 -17.05 -15.31
CA SER A 86 -9.96 -16.82 -16.04
C SER A 86 -10.82 -15.76 -15.35
N ASP A 87 -11.66 -15.12 -16.13
CA ASP A 87 -12.62 -14.12 -15.64
C ASP A 87 -13.51 -14.70 -14.53
N ASP A 88 -13.96 -15.97 -14.68
CA ASP A 88 -14.82 -16.62 -13.70
C ASP A 88 -14.13 -16.83 -12.35
N GLU A 89 -12.86 -17.23 -12.34
CA GLU A 89 -12.08 -17.38 -11.10
C GLU A 89 -11.95 -16.04 -10.36
N ILE A 90 -11.63 -14.97 -11.09
CA ILE A 90 -11.45 -13.63 -10.53
C ILE A 90 -12.79 -13.07 -10.00
N VAL A 91 -13.88 -13.23 -10.76
CA VAL A 91 -15.23 -12.81 -10.36
C VAL A 91 -15.73 -13.58 -9.14
N ASN A 92 -15.54 -14.90 -9.10
CA ASN A 92 -15.94 -15.72 -7.96
C ASN A 92 -15.18 -15.34 -6.70
N GLN A 93 -13.89 -15.03 -6.82
CA GLN A 93 -13.11 -14.55 -5.69
C GLN A 93 -13.58 -13.15 -5.22
N ALA A 94 -13.99 -12.27 -6.13
CA ALA A 94 -14.56 -10.97 -5.78
C ALA A 94 -15.90 -11.15 -5.02
N LYS A 95 -16.77 -12.09 -5.44
CA LYS A 95 -18.02 -12.43 -4.73
C LYS A 95 -17.73 -12.88 -3.29
N LYS A 96 -16.79 -13.80 -3.11
CA LYS A 96 -16.39 -14.27 -1.78
C LYS A 96 -15.87 -13.11 -0.90
N ASN A 97 -15.02 -12.26 -1.42
CA ASN A 97 -14.51 -11.10 -0.66
C ASN A 97 -15.65 -10.14 -0.27
N TYR A 98 -16.63 -9.95 -1.15
CA TYR A 98 -17.80 -9.11 -0.87
C TYR A 98 -18.68 -9.73 0.24
N GLU A 99 -18.94 -11.03 0.18
CA GLU A 99 -19.69 -11.80 1.19
C GLU A 99 -18.98 -11.77 2.55
N ASP A 100 -17.65 -11.89 2.58
CA ASP A 100 -16.82 -11.79 3.77
C ASP A 100 -16.79 -10.37 4.37
N GLY A 101 -17.38 -9.37 3.67
CA GLY A 101 -17.49 -8.00 4.17
C GLY A 101 -16.40 -7.04 3.71
N ALA A 102 -15.52 -7.42 2.77
CA ALA A 102 -14.50 -6.52 2.25
C ALA A 102 -15.14 -5.31 1.55
N PRO A 103 -14.73 -4.08 1.89
CA PRO A 103 -15.24 -2.90 1.20
C PRO A 103 -14.58 -2.67 -0.16
N ARG A 104 -13.40 -3.25 -0.36
CA ARG A 104 -12.56 -3.06 -1.56
C ARG A 104 -11.76 -4.30 -1.89
N TYR A 105 -11.70 -4.62 -3.17
CA TYR A 105 -11.00 -5.77 -3.74
C TYR A 105 -9.91 -5.29 -4.69
N SER A 106 -8.65 -5.66 -4.43
CA SER A 106 -7.52 -5.30 -5.27
C SER A 106 -7.02 -6.51 -6.06
N ILE A 107 -7.04 -6.41 -7.37
CA ILE A 107 -6.52 -7.42 -8.28
C ILE A 107 -5.06 -7.08 -8.58
N VAL A 108 -4.17 -8.05 -8.37
CA VAL A 108 -2.72 -7.88 -8.53
C VAL A 108 -2.18 -8.90 -9.54
N THR A 109 -1.25 -8.48 -10.38
CA THR A 109 -0.57 -9.36 -11.34
C THR A 109 0.94 -9.25 -11.22
N SER A 110 1.65 -10.35 -11.44
CA SER A 110 3.09 -10.34 -11.65
C SER A 110 3.43 -9.76 -13.03
N GLY A 111 4.66 -9.29 -13.20
CA GLY A 111 5.18 -8.72 -14.43
C GLY A 111 5.45 -7.21 -14.33
N LYS A 112 6.24 -6.68 -15.28
CA LYS A 112 6.50 -5.24 -15.39
C LYS A 112 5.22 -4.46 -15.70
N SER A 113 4.39 -5.02 -16.59
CA SER A 113 3.07 -4.51 -16.97
C SER A 113 2.28 -5.65 -17.61
N LEU A 114 0.96 -5.52 -17.66
CA LEU A 114 0.12 -6.34 -18.54
C LEU A 114 0.27 -5.90 -19.99
N SER A 115 0.13 -6.84 -20.93
CA SER A 115 -0.05 -6.56 -22.36
C SER A 115 -1.42 -5.94 -22.62
N ASP A 116 -1.62 -5.32 -23.79
CA ASP A 116 -2.91 -4.72 -24.16
C ASP A 116 -4.04 -5.76 -24.18
N ILE A 117 -3.76 -6.99 -24.63
CA ILE A 117 -4.73 -8.10 -24.63
C ILE A 117 -5.13 -8.47 -23.20
N GLU A 118 -4.15 -8.57 -22.29
CA GLU A 118 -4.44 -8.87 -20.86
C GLU A 118 -5.19 -7.70 -20.19
N VAL A 119 -4.88 -6.45 -20.54
CA VAL A 119 -5.62 -5.28 -20.06
C VAL A 119 -7.08 -5.33 -20.54
N ASP A 120 -7.33 -5.67 -21.81
CA ASP A 120 -8.68 -5.79 -22.36
C ASP A 120 -9.47 -6.93 -21.66
N GLN A 121 -8.83 -8.09 -21.40
CA GLN A 121 -9.43 -9.14 -20.59
C GLN A 121 -9.78 -8.62 -19.20
N MET A 122 -8.85 -7.94 -18.53
CA MET A 122 -9.11 -7.41 -17.19
C MET A 122 -10.19 -6.34 -17.17
N CYS A 123 -10.34 -5.53 -18.21
CA CYS A 123 -11.46 -4.60 -18.34
C CYS A 123 -12.80 -5.34 -18.35
N ASN A 124 -12.94 -6.38 -19.17
CA ASN A 124 -14.14 -7.23 -19.20
C ASN A 124 -14.44 -7.87 -17.85
N THR A 125 -13.41 -8.42 -17.18
CA THR A 125 -13.53 -9.00 -15.85
C THR A 125 -14.01 -7.97 -14.82
N ILE A 126 -13.44 -6.75 -14.84
CA ILE A 126 -13.79 -5.67 -13.91
C ILE A 126 -15.22 -5.18 -14.13
N GLU A 127 -15.66 -5.05 -15.37
CA GLU A 127 -17.04 -4.70 -15.71
C GLU A 127 -18.02 -5.76 -15.19
N ARG A 128 -17.69 -7.06 -15.31
CA ARG A 128 -18.45 -8.14 -14.70
C ARG A 128 -18.52 -8.05 -13.18
N ILE A 129 -17.37 -7.82 -12.52
CA ILE A 129 -17.34 -7.65 -11.05
C ILE A 129 -18.23 -6.48 -10.63
N ARG A 130 -18.16 -5.36 -11.34
CA ARG A 130 -18.99 -4.19 -11.07
C ARG A 130 -20.48 -4.49 -11.21
N LYS A 131 -20.87 -5.23 -12.26
CA LYS A 131 -22.27 -5.57 -12.57
C LYS A 131 -22.81 -6.68 -11.65
N GLU A 132 -22.03 -7.73 -11.41
CA GLU A 132 -22.48 -8.93 -10.70
C GLU A 132 -22.29 -8.86 -9.17
N VAL A 133 -21.27 -8.12 -8.71
CA VAL A 133 -20.86 -8.10 -7.28
C VAL A 133 -21.06 -6.72 -6.65
N GLY A 134 -20.69 -5.64 -7.36
CA GLY A 134 -20.77 -4.27 -6.85
C GLY A 134 -19.68 -3.89 -5.83
N ILE A 135 -18.63 -4.70 -5.67
CA ILE A 135 -17.49 -4.36 -4.82
C ILE A 135 -16.60 -3.32 -5.52
N SER A 136 -16.00 -2.41 -4.75
CA SER A 136 -15.04 -1.44 -5.29
C SER A 136 -13.75 -2.14 -5.72
N VAL A 137 -13.29 -1.90 -6.96
CA VAL A 137 -12.11 -2.56 -7.52
C VAL A 137 -10.91 -1.64 -7.56
N CYS A 138 -9.77 -2.16 -7.10
CA CYS A 138 -8.44 -1.61 -7.33
C CYS A 138 -7.65 -2.51 -8.29
N ALA A 139 -6.73 -1.93 -9.06
CA ALA A 139 -5.85 -2.65 -9.98
C ALA A 139 -4.36 -2.39 -9.66
N SER A 140 -3.55 -3.46 -9.68
CA SER A 140 -2.10 -3.40 -9.55
C SER A 140 -1.47 -4.23 -10.66
N PHE A 141 -1.38 -3.63 -11.86
CA PHE A 141 -0.98 -4.30 -13.11
C PHE A 141 0.36 -3.79 -13.65
N GLY A 142 1.19 -3.22 -12.76
CA GLY A 142 2.52 -2.73 -13.09
C GLY A 142 2.54 -1.34 -13.72
N LEU A 143 3.50 -1.11 -14.63
CA LEU A 143 3.80 0.19 -15.24
C LEU A 143 3.00 0.37 -16.53
N LEU A 144 1.72 0.67 -16.41
CA LEU A 144 0.82 0.84 -17.55
C LEU A 144 0.97 2.22 -18.20
N SER A 145 0.62 2.31 -19.48
CA SER A 145 0.49 3.55 -20.23
C SER A 145 -0.79 4.31 -19.85
N GLU A 146 -0.85 5.61 -20.18
CA GLU A 146 -2.07 6.42 -19.97
C GLU A 146 -3.28 5.81 -20.69
N HIS A 147 -3.09 5.29 -21.92
CA HIS A 147 -4.15 4.63 -22.66
C HIS A 147 -4.72 3.42 -21.93
N GLN A 148 -3.86 2.56 -21.38
CA GLN A 148 -4.26 1.40 -20.60
C GLN A 148 -4.96 1.79 -19.29
N TYR A 149 -4.47 2.84 -18.59
CA TYR A 149 -5.15 3.37 -17.41
C TYR A 149 -6.53 3.95 -17.73
N ARG A 150 -6.71 4.57 -18.89
CA ARG A 150 -8.01 5.08 -19.35
C ARG A 150 -9.00 3.93 -19.53
N LYS A 151 -8.61 2.84 -20.20
CA LYS A 151 -9.42 1.64 -20.35
C LYS A 151 -9.87 1.09 -18.97
N LEU A 152 -8.93 0.96 -18.02
CA LEU A 152 -9.25 0.48 -16.68
C LEU A 152 -10.23 1.40 -15.95
N LYS A 153 -10.08 2.71 -16.08
CA LYS A 153 -11.04 3.67 -15.51
C LYS A 153 -12.42 3.51 -16.10
N ASP A 154 -12.52 3.42 -17.40
CA ASP A 154 -13.79 3.27 -18.12
C ASP A 154 -14.49 1.95 -17.73
N ALA A 155 -13.72 0.87 -17.52
CA ALA A 155 -14.21 -0.39 -16.99
C ALA A 155 -14.69 -0.31 -15.51
N GLY A 156 -14.33 0.75 -14.78
CA GLY A 156 -14.81 1.01 -13.42
C GLY A 156 -13.80 0.81 -12.31
N VAL A 157 -12.51 0.75 -12.62
CA VAL A 157 -11.45 0.83 -11.59
C VAL A 157 -11.54 2.17 -10.89
N SER A 158 -11.56 2.16 -9.58
CA SER A 158 -11.58 3.37 -8.75
C SER A 158 -10.20 3.83 -8.31
N ARG A 159 -9.28 2.88 -8.11
CA ARG A 159 -7.93 3.12 -7.57
C ARG A 159 -6.92 2.19 -8.21
N VAL A 160 -5.73 2.67 -8.48
CA VAL A 160 -4.59 1.83 -8.90
C VAL A 160 -3.51 1.82 -7.82
N HIS A 161 -2.80 0.69 -7.73
CA HIS A 161 -1.67 0.53 -6.82
C HIS A 161 -0.37 0.48 -7.63
N ASN A 162 0.56 1.38 -7.31
CA ASN A 162 1.90 1.39 -7.87
C ASN A 162 2.86 2.04 -6.87
N ASN A 163 3.60 1.22 -6.14
CA ASN A 163 4.53 1.67 -5.12
C ASN A 163 5.77 2.35 -5.72
N LEU A 164 6.30 3.34 -5.01
CA LEU A 164 7.65 3.86 -5.21
C LEU A 164 8.71 2.86 -4.71
N GLU A 165 8.37 2.04 -3.75
CA GLU A 165 9.15 1.03 -3.03
C GLU A 165 10.17 1.61 -2.04
N THR A 166 10.92 2.65 -2.42
CA THR A 166 11.92 3.33 -1.58
C THR A 166 12.17 4.76 -2.08
N SER A 167 13.26 5.42 -1.62
CA SER A 167 13.69 6.74 -2.10
C SER A 167 14.24 6.70 -3.54
N PRO A 168 14.28 7.85 -4.24
CA PRO A 168 14.94 7.96 -5.54
C PRO A 168 16.41 7.52 -5.50
N GLN A 169 17.13 7.88 -4.42
CA GLN A 169 18.54 7.59 -4.25
C GLN A 169 18.83 6.12 -4.00
N TYR A 170 17.96 5.45 -3.23
CA TYR A 170 18.15 4.05 -2.88
C TYR A 170 17.60 3.08 -3.92
N PHE A 171 16.76 3.54 -4.86
CA PHE A 171 16.03 2.68 -5.81
C PHE A 171 16.93 1.74 -6.62
N GLN A 172 18.09 2.20 -7.08
CA GLN A 172 19.02 1.37 -7.86
C GLN A 172 19.59 0.18 -7.06
N ASN A 173 19.57 0.27 -5.73
CA ASN A 173 20.01 -0.84 -4.87
C ASN A 173 18.99 -1.99 -4.84
N ILE A 174 17.74 -1.74 -5.22
CA ILE A 174 16.65 -2.74 -5.14
C ILE A 174 16.18 -3.22 -6.51
N CYS A 175 16.33 -2.43 -7.56
CA CYS A 175 15.89 -2.80 -8.92
C CYS A 175 16.70 -2.02 -9.96
N THR A 176 17.06 -2.70 -11.08
CA THR A 176 17.79 -2.09 -12.21
C THR A 176 17.11 -2.32 -13.57
N THR A 177 16.04 -3.11 -13.63
CA THR A 177 15.30 -3.39 -14.88
C THR A 177 14.22 -2.36 -15.20
N HIS A 178 13.87 -1.52 -14.23
CA HIS A 178 13.13 -0.27 -14.39
C HIS A 178 13.65 0.75 -13.39
N THR A 179 13.28 2.00 -13.59
CA THR A 179 13.79 3.14 -12.82
C THR A 179 12.73 3.69 -11.86
N PHE A 180 13.18 4.48 -10.88
CA PHE A 180 12.29 5.27 -10.04
C PHE A 180 11.42 6.22 -10.88
N GLN A 181 12.00 6.78 -11.96
CA GLN A 181 11.26 7.68 -12.87
C GLN A 181 10.13 6.95 -13.61
N ASP A 182 10.30 5.65 -13.95
CA ASP A 182 9.23 4.86 -14.56
C ASP A 182 8.04 4.72 -13.61
N LYS A 183 8.29 4.56 -12.29
CA LYS A 183 7.25 4.57 -11.25
C LYS A 183 6.52 5.91 -11.22
N ILE A 184 7.25 7.01 -11.20
CA ILE A 184 6.68 8.37 -11.22
C ILE A 184 5.81 8.59 -12.47
N ASN A 185 6.29 8.16 -13.64
CA ASN A 185 5.58 8.30 -14.90
C ASN A 185 4.26 7.51 -14.90
N ALA A 186 4.27 6.27 -14.41
CA ALA A 186 3.06 5.46 -14.28
C ALA A 186 2.04 6.07 -13.30
N ILE A 187 2.50 6.61 -12.17
CA ILE A 187 1.65 7.32 -11.20
C ILE A 187 1.02 8.56 -11.85
N LYS A 188 1.80 9.36 -12.56
CA LYS A 188 1.30 10.55 -13.28
C LYS A 188 0.31 10.16 -14.38
N ALA A 189 0.58 9.12 -15.14
CA ALA A 189 -0.32 8.60 -16.19
C ALA A 189 -1.66 8.11 -15.62
N ALA A 190 -1.65 7.43 -14.47
CA ALA A 190 -2.89 7.03 -13.79
C ALA A 190 -3.71 8.25 -13.33
N ARG A 191 -3.04 9.26 -12.78
CA ARG A 191 -3.71 10.48 -12.30
C ARG A 191 -4.23 11.36 -13.42
N SER A 192 -3.54 11.44 -14.58
CA SER A 192 -3.99 12.26 -15.73
C SER A 192 -5.36 11.81 -16.25
N VAL A 193 -5.68 10.52 -16.10
CA VAL A 193 -7.00 9.98 -16.45
C VAL A 193 -8.01 10.03 -15.29
N GLY A 194 -7.63 10.59 -14.13
CA GLY A 194 -8.50 10.78 -12.97
C GLY A 194 -8.69 9.52 -12.11
N LEU A 195 -7.76 8.58 -12.13
CA LEU A 195 -7.69 7.49 -11.16
C LEU A 195 -7.05 7.97 -9.86
N THR A 196 -7.54 7.49 -8.72
CA THR A 196 -6.80 7.63 -7.47
C THR A 196 -5.64 6.65 -7.43
N VAL A 197 -4.55 7.02 -6.75
CA VAL A 197 -3.35 6.19 -6.66
C VAL A 197 -3.07 5.83 -5.21
N CYS A 198 -2.81 4.54 -4.99
CA CYS A 198 -2.25 4.00 -3.76
C CYS A 198 -0.76 3.76 -4.04
N SER A 199 0.12 4.45 -3.32
CA SER A 199 1.57 4.36 -3.50
C SER A 199 2.28 4.55 -2.18
N GLY A 200 3.26 3.72 -1.92
CA GLY A 200 4.11 3.72 -0.75
C GLY A 200 5.37 2.92 -1.02
N GLY A 201 5.81 2.12 -0.06
CA GLY A 201 7.03 1.35 -0.24
C GLY A 201 7.23 0.26 0.79
N ILE A 202 8.43 -0.29 0.78
CA ILE A 202 8.87 -1.37 1.66
C ILE A 202 9.94 -0.84 2.60
N MET A 203 9.77 -1.07 3.89
CA MET A 203 10.71 -0.71 4.94
C MET A 203 11.53 -1.92 5.36
N GLY A 204 12.83 -1.74 5.53
CA GLY A 204 13.76 -2.82 5.91
C GLY A 204 14.57 -3.40 4.73
N LEU A 205 14.58 -2.73 3.59
CA LEU A 205 15.38 -3.10 2.41
C LEU A 205 16.90 -2.84 2.61
N GLY A 206 17.29 -2.16 3.69
CA GLY A 206 18.63 -1.64 3.94
C GLY A 206 18.74 -0.12 3.73
N GLU A 207 17.63 0.52 3.46
CA GLU A 207 17.49 1.96 3.33
C GLU A 207 17.75 2.68 4.65
N THR A 208 18.17 3.93 4.57
CA THR A 208 18.39 4.82 5.73
C THR A 208 17.07 5.48 6.19
N VAL A 209 17.11 6.13 7.37
CA VAL A 209 16.00 6.98 7.83
C VAL A 209 15.77 8.13 6.85
N GLU A 210 16.84 8.68 6.27
CA GLU A 210 16.73 9.73 5.28
C GLU A 210 16.02 9.28 4.02
N ASP A 211 16.30 8.06 3.54
CA ASP A 211 15.58 7.46 2.41
C ASP A 211 14.08 7.33 2.66
N ARG A 212 13.69 6.90 3.88
CA ARG A 212 12.27 6.79 4.27
C ARG A 212 11.58 8.15 4.24
N ILE A 213 12.25 9.19 4.72
CA ILE A 213 11.74 10.56 4.72
C ILE A 213 11.66 11.11 3.28
N ASP A 214 12.66 10.87 2.44
CA ASP A 214 12.67 11.30 1.04
C ASP A 214 11.54 10.63 0.24
N MET A 215 11.24 9.36 0.51
CA MET A 215 10.07 8.70 -0.07
C MET A 215 8.77 9.37 0.39
N ALA A 216 8.63 9.70 1.68
CA ALA A 216 7.44 10.39 2.19
C ALA A 216 7.27 11.78 1.58
N LEU A 217 8.37 12.54 1.38
CA LEU A 217 8.35 13.82 0.68
C LEU A 217 7.89 13.67 -0.77
N THR A 218 8.41 12.66 -1.49
CA THR A 218 7.98 12.39 -2.87
C THR A 218 6.49 12.02 -2.94
N LEU A 219 5.98 11.21 -2.00
CA LEU A 219 4.56 10.88 -1.92
C LEU A 219 3.70 12.11 -1.67
N ARG A 220 4.15 13.02 -0.79
CA ARG A 220 3.48 14.30 -0.51
C ARG A 220 3.47 15.21 -1.73
N GLU A 221 4.59 15.37 -2.43
CA GLU A 221 4.71 16.16 -3.67
C GLU A 221 3.80 15.60 -4.77
N LEU A 222 3.70 14.29 -4.89
CA LEU A 222 2.77 13.62 -5.79
C LEU A 222 1.32 13.68 -5.30
N LYS A 223 1.06 14.27 -4.13
CA LYS A 223 -0.27 14.35 -3.49
C LYS A 223 -0.93 12.97 -3.38
N ILE A 224 -0.17 11.99 -2.94
CA ILE A 224 -0.65 10.63 -2.68
C ILE A 224 -1.28 10.62 -1.28
N GLU A 225 -2.53 10.19 -1.21
CA GLU A 225 -3.29 10.10 0.04
C GLU A 225 -3.41 8.67 0.56
N ASN A 226 -3.14 7.66 -0.27
CA ASN A 226 -3.20 6.25 0.11
C ASN A 226 -1.80 5.66 0.14
N ILE A 227 -1.28 5.41 1.34
CA ILE A 227 0.14 5.13 1.55
C ILE A 227 0.32 3.77 2.23
N PRO A 228 0.51 2.69 1.45
CA PRO A 228 0.85 1.39 2.01
C PRO A 228 2.30 1.38 2.53
N ILE A 229 2.44 1.02 3.79
CA ILE A 229 3.70 0.72 4.45
C ILE A 229 3.82 -0.80 4.53
N ASN A 230 4.69 -1.34 3.71
CA ASN A 230 5.06 -2.75 3.76
C ASN A 230 6.33 -2.88 4.62
N ILE A 231 6.40 -3.96 5.38
CA ILE A 231 7.63 -4.33 6.10
C ILE A 231 8.23 -5.52 5.35
N LEU A 232 9.50 -5.43 5.03
CA LEU A 232 10.18 -6.52 4.35
C LEU A 232 9.96 -7.82 5.12
N ASN A 233 9.45 -8.81 4.42
CA ASN A 233 9.46 -10.20 4.85
C ASN A 233 10.55 -10.90 4.05
N PRO A 234 11.71 -11.21 4.66
CA PRO A 234 12.79 -11.89 3.97
C PRO A 234 12.33 -13.26 3.47
N VAL A 235 12.32 -13.45 2.16
CA VAL A 235 11.91 -14.71 1.55
C VAL A 235 13.16 -15.47 1.12
N PRO A 236 13.33 -16.75 1.53
CA PRO A 236 14.43 -17.59 1.08
C PRO A 236 14.53 -17.63 -0.44
N GLY A 237 15.75 -17.54 -0.95
CA GLY A 237 16.03 -17.49 -2.39
C GLY A 237 15.91 -16.11 -3.04
N THR A 238 15.56 -15.07 -2.28
CA THR A 238 15.69 -13.68 -2.74
C THR A 238 17.01 -13.06 -2.28
N PRO A 239 17.54 -12.05 -2.98
CA PRO A 239 18.77 -11.35 -2.54
C PRO A 239 18.66 -10.73 -1.13
N PHE A 240 17.46 -10.51 -0.61
CA PHE A 240 17.22 -9.93 0.72
C PHE A 240 16.80 -10.95 1.78
N GLU A 241 17.00 -12.25 1.53
CA GLU A 241 16.64 -13.33 2.47
C GLU A 241 17.28 -13.21 3.86
N ASN A 242 18.44 -12.56 3.96
CA ASN A 242 19.20 -12.38 5.20
C ASN A 242 18.99 -10.99 5.84
N ASN A 243 18.12 -10.15 5.29
CA ASN A 243 17.83 -8.83 5.87
C ASN A 243 17.12 -8.99 7.23
N LYS A 244 17.47 -8.11 8.16
CA LYS A 244 16.81 -8.08 9.47
C LYS A 244 15.40 -7.52 9.36
N ILE A 245 14.44 -8.21 9.96
CA ILE A 245 13.08 -7.70 10.11
C ILE A 245 13.11 -6.49 11.07
N LEU A 246 12.41 -5.42 10.70
CA LEU A 246 12.30 -4.24 11.53
C LEU A 246 11.54 -4.55 12.83
N SER A 247 11.99 -3.97 13.95
CA SER A 247 11.27 -4.07 15.22
C SER A 247 9.94 -3.32 15.14
N ILE A 248 8.98 -3.75 15.94
CA ILE A 248 7.67 -3.06 16.05
C ILE A 248 7.84 -1.60 16.47
N CYS A 249 8.83 -1.29 17.32
CA CYS A 249 9.14 0.08 17.71
C CYS A 249 9.57 0.94 16.53
N GLU A 250 10.39 0.38 15.64
CA GLU A 250 10.84 1.07 14.43
C GLU A 250 9.68 1.29 13.45
N VAL A 251 8.82 0.29 13.25
CA VAL A 251 7.65 0.40 12.38
C VAL A 251 6.69 1.48 12.90
N ARG A 252 6.41 1.51 14.21
CA ARG A 252 5.58 2.54 14.83
C ARG A 252 6.18 3.94 14.64
N ARG A 253 7.50 4.07 14.75
CA ARG A 253 8.23 5.31 14.51
C ARG A 253 8.08 5.81 13.08
N ILE A 254 8.22 4.92 12.10
CA ILE A 254 8.01 5.22 10.68
C ILE A 254 6.58 5.74 10.47
N ILE A 255 5.58 5.00 10.93
CA ILE A 255 4.17 5.36 10.78
C ILE A 255 3.85 6.71 11.41
N ALA A 256 4.33 6.94 12.63
CA ALA A 256 4.12 8.20 13.33
C ALA A 256 4.76 9.38 12.58
N THR A 257 5.98 9.20 12.08
CA THR A 257 6.66 10.24 11.29
C THR A 257 5.90 10.52 9.97
N TYR A 258 5.43 9.47 9.29
CA TYR A 258 4.61 9.62 8.07
C TYR A 258 3.30 10.36 8.34
N ARG A 259 2.67 10.13 9.50
CA ARG A 259 1.46 10.88 9.89
C ARG A 259 1.72 12.37 10.04
N PHE A 260 2.86 12.76 10.60
CA PHE A 260 3.25 14.18 10.65
C PHE A 260 3.52 14.77 9.27
N MET A 261 4.10 13.99 8.36
CA MET A 261 4.43 14.45 7.01
C MET A 261 3.23 14.49 6.06
N ILE A 262 2.26 13.61 6.27
CA ILE A 262 1.06 13.47 5.42
C ILE A 262 -0.17 13.31 6.34
N PRO A 263 -0.61 14.43 6.97
CA PRO A 263 -1.59 14.40 8.06
C PRO A 263 -2.96 13.83 7.67
N ARG A 264 -3.36 13.94 6.41
CA ARG A 264 -4.67 13.52 5.88
C ARG A 264 -4.63 12.16 5.17
N GLY A 265 -3.45 11.54 5.08
CA GLY A 265 -3.27 10.30 4.32
C GLY A 265 -3.90 9.08 4.98
N GLU A 266 -4.35 8.12 4.19
CA GLU A 266 -4.64 6.75 4.62
C GLU A 266 -3.32 6.00 4.76
N ILE A 267 -2.70 6.05 5.94
CA ILE A 267 -1.46 5.30 6.21
C ILE A 267 -1.85 3.87 6.51
N ARG A 268 -1.44 2.98 5.61
CA ARG A 268 -1.91 1.61 5.52
C ARG A 268 -0.83 0.61 5.91
N LEU A 269 -1.10 -0.22 6.89
CA LEU A 269 -0.29 -1.41 7.13
C LEU A 269 -0.60 -2.48 6.08
N SER A 270 0.47 -3.00 5.46
CA SER A 270 0.36 -3.94 4.34
C SER A 270 1.21 -5.20 4.58
N GLY A 271 2.07 -5.58 3.65
CA GLY A 271 2.93 -6.76 3.78
C GLY A 271 3.84 -6.75 5.01
N GLY A 272 4.19 -7.94 5.50
CA GLY A 272 5.08 -8.13 6.64
C GLY A 272 4.46 -7.93 8.02
N ARG A 273 3.24 -7.41 8.10
CA ARG A 273 2.54 -7.13 9.36
C ARG A 273 2.27 -8.40 10.18
N GLY A 274 2.09 -9.54 9.53
CA GLY A 274 1.91 -10.83 10.20
C GLY A 274 3.11 -11.30 11.02
N ASN A 275 4.31 -10.76 10.74
CA ASN A 275 5.55 -11.07 11.48
C ASN A 275 5.73 -10.19 12.73
N MET A 276 4.85 -9.20 12.96
CA MET A 276 4.92 -8.37 14.16
C MET A 276 4.31 -9.10 15.36
N PRO A 277 4.87 -8.93 16.58
CA PRO A 277 4.38 -9.60 17.80
C PRO A 277 2.90 -9.36 18.09
N ASP A 278 2.40 -8.15 17.83
CA ASP A 278 1.01 -7.74 18.01
C ASP A 278 0.22 -7.66 16.69
N ARG A 279 0.74 -8.22 15.61
CA ARG A 279 0.16 -8.15 14.26
C ARG A 279 -0.10 -6.71 13.79
N GLY A 280 0.67 -5.75 14.28
CA GLY A 280 0.60 -4.34 13.94
C GLY A 280 -0.52 -3.56 14.62
N ILE A 281 -1.18 -4.10 15.64
CA ILE A 281 -2.28 -3.41 16.35
C ILE A 281 -1.81 -2.09 16.95
N SER A 282 -0.64 -2.04 17.58
CA SER A 282 -0.08 -0.80 18.14
C SER A 282 0.23 0.28 17.09
N CYS A 283 0.34 -0.08 15.83
CA CYS A 283 0.52 0.88 14.75
C CYS A 283 -0.76 1.70 14.48
N PHE A 284 -1.94 1.11 14.73
CA PHE A 284 -3.23 1.81 14.59
C PHE A 284 -3.46 2.84 15.70
N THR A 285 -2.71 2.77 16.79
CA THR A 285 -2.65 3.81 17.83
C THR A 285 -1.38 4.65 17.75
N SER A 286 -0.66 4.58 16.62
CA SER A 286 0.55 5.36 16.33
C SER A 286 0.43 6.18 15.04
N GLY A 287 -0.81 6.38 14.57
CA GLY A 287 -1.10 7.21 13.40
C GLY A 287 -1.53 6.46 12.13
N ALA A 288 -1.50 5.11 12.07
CA ALA A 288 -2.08 4.37 10.95
C ALA A 288 -3.62 4.31 11.07
N ASN A 289 -4.30 4.30 9.93
CA ASN A 289 -5.76 4.25 9.84
C ASN A 289 -6.26 3.40 8.66
N ALA A 290 -5.44 2.48 8.18
CA ALA A 290 -5.83 1.57 7.11
C ALA A 290 -5.04 0.25 7.18
N ALA A 291 -5.58 -0.82 6.56
CA ALA A 291 -4.91 -2.12 6.46
C ALA A 291 -5.18 -2.82 5.13
N ILE A 292 -4.26 -3.72 4.75
CA ILE A 292 -4.55 -4.80 3.81
C ILE A 292 -4.83 -6.05 4.62
N SER A 293 -5.96 -6.68 4.38
CA SER A 293 -6.45 -7.87 5.07
C SER A 293 -6.58 -9.06 4.11
N GLY A 294 -6.62 -10.26 4.67
CA GLY A 294 -6.69 -11.49 3.89
C GLY A 294 -5.32 -12.06 3.54
N GLN A 295 -5.28 -12.99 2.62
CA GLN A 295 -4.02 -13.57 2.15
C GLN A 295 -3.22 -12.53 1.35
N LEU A 296 -1.92 -12.48 1.58
CA LEU A 296 -0.99 -11.68 0.79
C LEU A 296 -0.43 -12.51 -0.37
N LEU A 297 0.25 -11.87 -1.34
CA LEU A 297 0.67 -12.51 -2.60
C LEU A 297 1.58 -13.73 -2.40
N THR A 298 2.51 -13.64 -1.46
CA THR A 298 3.55 -14.66 -1.22
C THR A 298 3.70 -15.04 0.26
N THR A 299 2.88 -14.47 1.14
CA THR A 299 2.93 -14.69 2.58
C THR A 299 1.53 -14.75 3.17
N SER A 300 1.37 -15.44 4.30
CA SER A 300 0.11 -15.44 5.04
C SER A 300 -0.19 -14.05 5.59
N GLY A 301 -1.41 -13.60 5.42
CA GLY A 301 -1.92 -12.34 5.96
C GLY A 301 -2.77 -12.53 7.20
N ILE A 302 -3.34 -11.44 7.69
CA ILE A 302 -4.30 -11.43 8.79
C ILE A 302 -5.71 -11.50 8.18
N THR A 303 -6.57 -12.36 8.71
CA THR A 303 -7.92 -12.53 8.17
C THR A 303 -8.73 -11.24 8.29
N LEU A 304 -9.60 -10.99 7.32
CA LEU A 304 -10.48 -9.82 7.33
C LEU A 304 -11.33 -9.77 8.63
N LYS A 305 -11.86 -10.91 9.06
CA LYS A 305 -12.63 -11.01 10.31
C LYS A 305 -11.82 -10.51 11.52
N SER A 306 -10.57 -10.98 11.66
CA SER A 306 -9.70 -10.54 12.76
C SER A 306 -9.43 -9.04 12.73
N ASP A 307 -9.25 -8.46 11.54
CA ASP A 307 -9.04 -7.01 11.40
C ASP A 307 -10.30 -6.22 11.74
N LEU A 308 -11.46 -6.67 11.30
CA LEU A 308 -12.74 -6.02 11.64
C LEU A 308 -12.96 -5.98 13.16
N GLU A 309 -12.69 -7.09 13.86
CA GLU A 309 -12.79 -7.16 15.34
C GLU A 309 -11.82 -6.18 16.02
N VAL A 310 -10.58 -6.05 15.52
CA VAL A 310 -9.58 -5.10 16.05
C VAL A 310 -10.01 -3.66 15.81
N VAL A 311 -10.47 -3.35 14.61
CA VAL A 311 -10.91 -2.01 14.19
C VAL A 311 -12.09 -1.54 15.07
N GLU A 312 -13.09 -2.41 15.28
CA GLU A 312 -14.23 -2.15 16.15
C GLU A 312 -13.78 -1.93 17.61
N LYS A 313 -12.93 -2.82 18.13
CA LYS A 313 -12.42 -2.73 19.51
C LYS A 313 -11.62 -1.45 19.76
N LEU A 314 -10.95 -0.90 18.74
CA LEU A 314 -10.21 0.36 18.83
C LEU A 314 -11.11 1.58 18.61
N GLY A 315 -12.42 1.40 18.37
CA GLY A 315 -13.38 2.48 18.19
C GLY A 315 -13.36 3.11 16.79
N TYR A 316 -12.73 2.47 15.82
CA TYR A 316 -12.73 2.94 14.45
C TYR A 316 -14.04 2.61 13.74
N LYS A 317 -14.37 3.44 12.76
CA LYS A 317 -15.49 3.26 11.83
C LYS A 317 -14.95 2.89 10.45
N MET A 318 -15.45 1.79 9.92
CA MET A 318 -15.12 1.42 8.55
C MET A 318 -15.61 2.49 7.58
N THR A 319 -14.72 2.99 6.72
CA THR A 319 -15.12 3.82 5.58
C THR A 319 -16.11 3.03 4.75
N CYS A 320 -17.35 3.54 4.65
CA CYS A 320 -18.52 2.85 4.10
C CYS A 320 -18.23 2.23 2.73
N ARG A 321 -18.77 1.02 2.54
CA ARG A 321 -19.06 0.52 1.19
C ARG A 321 -19.80 1.63 0.45
N GLN A 322 -19.20 2.20 -0.60
CA GLN A 322 -19.98 3.03 -1.51
C GLN A 322 -21.12 2.12 -2.02
N LYS A 323 -22.32 2.34 -1.52
CA LYS A 323 -23.52 1.83 -2.18
C LYS A 323 -23.54 2.53 -3.54
N ASN A 324 -22.95 1.89 -4.55
CA ASN A 324 -23.22 2.28 -5.92
C ASN A 324 -24.73 2.14 -6.09
N LYS A 325 -25.45 3.26 -5.98
CA LYS A 325 -26.81 3.35 -6.46
C LYS A 325 -26.71 3.01 -7.95
N LEU A 326 -27.08 1.78 -8.29
CA LEU A 326 -27.48 1.43 -9.65
C LEU A 326 -28.67 2.35 -9.96
N SER A 327 -28.42 3.46 -10.62
CA SER A 327 -29.44 4.30 -11.26
C SER A 327 -29.37 4.06 -12.74
#